data_e4ca05bb714bd7feacf65282b8a9c7dd
#
_entry.id   e4ca05bb714bd7feacf65282b8a9c7dd
#
_cell.length_a   1.000
_cell.length_b   1.000
_cell.length_c   1.000
_cell.angle_alpha   90.00
_cell.angle_beta   90.00
_cell.angle_gamma   90.00
#
_symmetry.space_group_name_H-M   'P 1'
#
loop_
_entity.id
_entity.type
_entity.pdbx_description
1 polymer ?
#
loop_
_entity_poly.entity_id
_entity_poly.type
_entity_poly.pdbx_seq_one_letter_code
_entity_poly.pdbx_strand_id
1 'polypeptide(L)'
;MTASVARFIESFIPENYNLFLDINRSEKTFTGNVAITGEAIDNHISFHQKDLTINSVLLDNESLNFQMDDANEAFHIELPETGVLTIFIEFSGRITDNMTGIYPSYYTYNGEKKEIISTQFESHFAREAFPCVDEPEAKATFDLSLKFDAEEGDTALSNMPEINSHLREETGVWTFETTPRMSTYLLAFGFGALHGKTAKTKNGTEVGVFATVAQAENSFDFALDIAVRVIEFYEDYFQVKYPIPLSYHLALPDFSAGAMENWGLVTYREVYLLVDENSSAASRQQVALVVAHELAHQWFGNLVTMKWWDDLWLNESFANMMEYVSVNAIEPSWNIFEDFQTTGVPNALQRDATDGVQSVHMEVSHPDEINTLFDSAIVYAKGSRLMHM
;
A
#
# COMPACT_ATOMS: atom_id res chain seq x y z
N MET A 1 -16.99 -4.29 29.06
CA MET A 1 -16.45 -3.14 28.32
C MET A 1 -15.28 -3.72 27.55
N THR A 2 -15.41 -3.83 26.24
CA THR A 2 -14.27 -4.13 25.35
C THR A 2 -13.26 -3.00 25.53
N ALA A 3 -12.00 -3.32 25.76
CA ALA A 3 -10.96 -2.32 25.82
C ALA A 3 -10.87 -1.66 24.43
N SER A 4 -10.95 -0.33 24.37
CA SER A 4 -10.69 0.37 23.11
C SER A 4 -9.23 0.20 22.72
N VAL A 5 -8.95 0.07 21.42
CA VAL A 5 -7.58 0.08 20.91
C VAL A 5 -6.89 1.37 21.32
N ALA A 6 -5.67 1.28 21.87
CA ALA A 6 -4.88 2.46 22.18
C ALA A 6 -4.53 3.19 20.86
N ARG A 7 -4.79 4.51 20.83
CA ARG A 7 -4.52 5.35 19.66
C ARG A 7 -3.28 6.21 19.94
N PHE A 8 -2.17 5.85 19.31
CA PHE A 8 -0.88 6.53 19.56
C PHE A 8 -0.83 7.94 18.95
N ILE A 9 -1.66 8.20 17.93
CA ILE A 9 -1.83 9.55 17.38
C ILE A 9 -2.33 10.55 18.43
N GLU A 10 -3.01 10.11 19.49
CA GLU A 10 -3.47 10.99 20.57
C GLU A 10 -2.33 11.54 21.42
N SER A 11 -1.18 10.87 21.45
CA SER A 11 0.02 11.30 22.18
C SER A 11 1.12 11.87 21.29
N PHE A 12 1.18 11.43 20.00
CA PHE A 12 2.16 11.90 19.02
C PHE A 12 1.57 11.97 17.62
N ILE A 13 1.58 13.16 17.02
CA ILE A 13 1.08 13.40 15.66
C ILE A 13 2.27 13.46 14.70
N PRO A 14 2.51 12.43 13.87
CA PRO A 14 3.63 12.45 12.94
C PRO A 14 3.38 13.42 11.79
N GLU A 15 4.45 14.06 11.32
CA GLU A 15 4.45 14.95 10.16
C GLU A 15 5.32 14.43 9.03
N ASN A 16 6.49 13.83 9.36
CA ASN A 16 7.44 13.30 8.38
C ASN A 16 8.19 12.08 8.94
N TYR A 17 8.43 11.11 8.09
CA TYR A 17 9.31 9.97 8.29
C TYR A 17 10.46 10.04 7.28
N ASN A 18 11.68 10.29 7.73
CA ASN A 18 12.88 10.11 6.92
C ASN A 18 13.44 8.71 7.19
N LEU A 19 13.13 7.78 6.29
CA LEU A 19 13.34 6.34 6.45
C LEU A 19 14.48 5.86 5.54
N PHE A 20 15.50 5.26 6.14
CA PHE A 20 16.55 4.53 5.44
C PHE A 20 16.47 3.04 5.80
N LEU A 21 16.52 2.17 4.78
CA LEU A 21 16.59 0.72 4.93
C LEU A 21 17.79 0.17 4.15
N ASP A 22 18.60 -0.66 4.80
CA ASP A 22 19.67 -1.47 4.20
C ASP A 22 19.23 -2.94 4.25
N ILE A 23 18.84 -3.49 3.11
CA ILE A 23 18.18 -4.79 2.97
C ILE A 23 19.17 -5.81 2.45
N ASN A 24 19.40 -6.86 3.24
CA ASN A 24 20.18 -8.02 2.82
C ASN A 24 19.24 -9.16 2.39
N ARG A 25 18.99 -9.23 1.08
CA ARG A 25 18.11 -10.20 0.45
C ARG A 25 18.59 -11.64 0.68
N SER A 26 19.91 -11.85 0.62
CA SER A 26 20.52 -13.17 0.76
C SER A 26 20.38 -13.75 2.16
N GLU A 27 20.48 -12.90 3.21
CA GLU A 27 20.36 -13.30 4.61
C GLU A 27 18.94 -13.17 5.17
N LYS A 28 18.00 -12.60 4.39
CA LYS A 28 16.62 -12.30 4.79
C LYS A 28 16.56 -11.43 6.04
N THR A 29 17.39 -10.40 6.08
CA THR A 29 17.46 -9.41 7.16
C THR A 29 17.48 -8.00 6.61
N PHE A 30 17.17 -7.04 7.44
CA PHE A 30 17.38 -5.63 7.14
C PHE A 30 17.78 -4.87 8.40
N THR A 31 18.51 -3.78 8.21
CA THR A 31 18.74 -2.74 9.20
C THR A 31 18.17 -1.43 8.70
N GLY A 32 17.78 -0.56 9.59
CA GLY A 32 17.27 0.74 9.20
C GLY A 32 17.44 1.78 10.28
N ASN A 33 17.23 3.01 9.87
CA ASN A 33 17.00 4.12 10.77
C ASN A 33 15.84 4.96 10.25
N VAL A 34 15.14 5.59 11.17
CA VAL A 34 14.07 6.52 10.87
C VAL A 34 14.16 7.75 11.75
N ALA A 35 14.13 8.93 11.14
CA ALA A 35 13.91 10.17 11.84
C ALA A 35 12.43 10.54 11.72
N ILE A 36 11.70 10.52 12.83
CA ILE A 36 10.28 10.81 12.90
C ILE A 36 10.10 12.22 13.43
N THR A 37 9.72 13.15 12.58
CA THR A 37 9.34 14.51 12.98
C THR A 37 7.85 14.57 13.22
N GLY A 38 7.43 15.19 14.33
CA GLY A 38 6.02 15.33 14.67
C GLY A 38 5.81 16.15 15.94
N GLU A 39 4.54 16.30 16.33
CA GLU A 39 4.14 17.02 17.55
C GLU A 39 3.84 16.03 18.67
N ALA A 40 4.64 16.06 19.73
CA ALA A 40 4.36 15.35 20.98
C ALA A 40 3.34 16.14 21.80
N ILE A 41 2.16 15.57 21.98
CA ILE A 41 1.06 16.11 22.78
C ILE A 41 1.25 15.76 24.26
N ASP A 42 1.86 14.59 24.53
CA ASP A 42 2.15 14.08 25.84
C ASP A 42 3.65 13.78 25.98
N ASN A 43 4.19 13.79 27.21
CA ASN A 43 5.55 13.36 27.49
C ASN A 43 5.71 11.84 27.38
N HIS A 44 4.62 11.09 27.49
CA HIS A 44 4.59 9.65 27.30
C HIS A 44 4.05 9.30 25.93
N ILE A 45 4.92 8.93 25.01
CA ILE A 45 4.57 8.62 23.64
C ILE A 45 4.87 7.16 23.31
N SER A 46 4.22 6.67 22.24
CA SER A 46 4.37 5.28 21.82
C SER A 46 4.47 5.18 20.29
N PHE A 47 5.24 4.21 19.83
CA PHE A 47 5.30 3.81 18.45
C PHE A 47 4.98 2.32 18.30
N HIS A 48 4.29 1.97 17.24
CA HIS A 48 4.09 0.58 16.85
C HIS A 48 5.41 -0.01 16.32
N GLN A 49 5.65 -1.26 16.68
CA GLN A 49 6.67 -2.14 16.12
C GLN A 49 6.20 -3.58 16.26
N LYS A 50 6.58 -4.46 15.35
CA LYS A 50 6.34 -5.90 15.45
C LYS A 50 7.56 -6.65 14.92
N ASP A 51 8.09 -7.54 15.76
CA ASP A 51 9.27 -8.35 15.46
C ASP A 51 10.52 -7.54 15.07
N LEU A 52 10.56 -6.23 15.39
CA LEU A 52 11.73 -5.39 15.23
C LEU A 52 12.58 -5.40 16.50
N THR A 53 13.90 -5.32 16.30
CA THR A 53 14.83 -5.00 17.38
C THR A 53 15.11 -3.50 17.35
N ILE A 54 14.66 -2.77 18.35
CA ILE A 54 14.98 -1.34 18.52
C ILE A 54 16.37 -1.26 19.16
N ASN A 55 17.32 -0.71 18.41
CA ASN A 55 18.73 -0.65 18.82
C ASN A 55 19.04 0.61 19.64
N SER A 56 18.50 1.76 19.22
CA SER A 56 18.66 3.04 19.92
C SER A 56 17.49 3.98 19.63
N VAL A 57 17.21 4.86 20.57
CA VAL A 57 16.26 5.98 20.42
C VAL A 57 16.96 7.24 20.89
N LEU A 58 17.01 8.26 20.02
CA LEU A 58 17.71 9.52 20.29
C LEU A 58 16.77 10.72 20.10
N LEU A 59 16.91 11.71 20.97
CA LEU A 59 16.37 13.06 20.81
C LEU A 59 17.54 14.04 20.93
N ASP A 60 17.75 14.88 19.93
CA ASP A 60 18.87 15.85 19.88
C ASP A 60 20.26 15.21 20.12
N ASN A 61 20.47 14.00 19.61
CA ASN A 61 21.65 13.13 19.83
C ASN A 61 21.84 12.63 21.26
N GLU A 62 20.89 12.86 22.17
CA GLU A 62 20.88 12.27 23.50
C GLU A 62 20.05 10.99 23.52
N SER A 63 20.55 9.94 24.16
CA SER A 63 19.87 8.65 24.24
C SER A 63 18.66 8.74 25.17
N LEU A 64 17.51 8.31 24.67
CA LEU A 64 16.30 8.13 25.47
C LEU A 64 16.15 6.67 25.91
N ASN A 65 15.61 6.49 27.11
CA ASN A 65 15.16 5.17 27.54
C ASN A 65 13.83 4.84 26.91
N PHE A 66 13.68 3.59 26.52
CA PHE A 66 12.42 3.08 25.99
C PHE A 66 12.06 1.74 26.62
N GLN A 67 10.79 1.41 26.61
CA GLN A 67 10.27 0.16 27.14
C GLN A 67 9.52 -0.59 26.02
N MET A 68 9.96 -1.82 25.73
CA MET A 68 9.28 -2.70 24.80
C MET A 68 7.96 -3.21 25.37
N ASP A 69 6.94 -3.29 24.54
CA ASP A 69 5.63 -3.89 24.80
C ASP A 69 5.23 -4.79 23.63
N ASP A 70 5.87 -5.95 23.55
CA ASP A 70 5.67 -6.90 22.46
C ASP A 70 4.22 -7.44 22.43
N ALA A 71 3.53 -7.44 23.56
CA ALA A 71 2.16 -7.91 23.66
C ALA A 71 1.17 -6.97 22.93
N ASN A 72 1.49 -5.69 22.83
CA ASN A 72 0.73 -4.68 22.11
C ASN A 72 1.42 -4.20 20.82
N GLU A 73 2.45 -4.94 20.35
CA GLU A 73 3.23 -4.61 19.16
C GLU A 73 3.75 -3.15 19.18
N ALA A 74 4.32 -2.73 20.31
CA ALA A 74 4.68 -1.35 20.57
C ALA A 74 5.97 -1.20 21.38
N PHE A 75 6.45 0.03 21.49
CA PHE A 75 7.38 0.47 22.53
C PHE A 75 7.05 1.90 22.95
N HIS A 76 7.44 2.24 24.18
CA HIS A 76 7.07 3.47 24.86
C HIS A 76 8.32 4.29 25.21
N ILE A 77 8.19 5.61 25.12
CA ILE A 77 9.28 6.58 25.37
C ILE A 77 8.77 7.65 26.34
N GLU A 78 9.60 7.98 27.31
CA GLU A 78 9.41 9.16 28.17
C GLU A 78 10.21 10.33 27.59
N LEU A 79 9.52 11.39 27.20
CA LEU A 79 10.12 12.60 26.67
C LEU A 79 10.41 13.62 27.77
N PRO A 80 11.50 14.39 27.67
CA PRO A 80 11.79 15.46 28.60
C PRO A 80 10.85 16.67 28.46
N GLU A 81 10.29 16.87 27.27
CA GLU A 81 9.38 17.97 26.92
C GLU A 81 8.41 17.57 25.80
N THR A 82 7.33 18.32 25.66
CA THR A 82 6.33 18.21 24.58
C THR A 82 6.57 19.26 23.52
N GLY A 83 5.89 19.12 22.35
CA GLY A 83 5.97 20.03 21.22
C GLY A 83 6.53 19.37 19.98
N VAL A 84 6.93 20.20 19.01
CA VAL A 84 7.48 19.68 17.74
C VAL A 84 8.93 19.24 17.97
N LEU A 85 9.20 17.98 17.65
CA LEU A 85 10.51 17.37 17.85
C LEU A 85 10.78 16.30 16.76
N THR A 86 12.03 15.84 16.70
CA THR A 86 12.45 14.76 15.81
C THR A 86 13.10 13.65 16.63
N ILE A 87 12.52 12.47 16.58
CA ILE A 87 13.03 11.27 17.24
C ILE A 87 13.76 10.44 16.21
N PHE A 88 15.02 10.10 16.48
CA PHE A 88 15.81 9.23 15.64
C PHE A 88 15.85 7.82 16.26
N ILE A 89 15.50 6.81 15.48
CA ILE A 89 15.41 5.42 15.91
C ILE A 89 16.24 4.54 14.98
N GLU A 90 17.17 3.76 15.55
CA GLU A 90 17.86 2.69 14.84
C GLU A 90 17.21 1.36 15.16
N PHE A 91 17.01 0.55 14.15
CA PHE A 91 16.33 -0.75 14.30
C PHE A 91 16.86 -1.78 13.30
N SER A 92 16.47 -3.02 13.53
CA SER A 92 16.71 -4.13 12.60
C SER A 92 15.55 -5.10 12.63
N GLY A 93 15.39 -5.87 11.53
CA GLY A 93 14.30 -6.81 11.37
C GLY A 93 14.66 -7.96 10.44
N ARG A 94 13.69 -8.81 10.20
CA ARG A 94 13.81 -9.99 9.32
C ARG A 94 12.79 -9.92 8.21
N ILE A 95 13.20 -10.38 7.03
CA ILE A 95 12.30 -10.61 5.89
C ILE A 95 11.68 -11.98 6.08
N THR A 96 10.37 -12.09 5.98
CA THR A 96 9.62 -13.33 6.15
C THR A 96 8.84 -13.70 4.89
N ASP A 97 8.45 -14.97 4.76
CA ASP A 97 7.63 -15.43 3.63
C ASP A 97 6.10 -15.23 3.87
N ASN A 98 5.71 -14.41 4.83
CA ASN A 98 4.30 -14.21 5.22
C ASN A 98 3.48 -13.37 4.24
N MET A 99 4.11 -12.74 3.25
CA MET A 99 3.49 -11.78 2.32
C MET A 99 2.91 -10.55 3.05
N THR A 100 3.51 -10.17 4.20
CA THR A 100 3.26 -8.94 4.97
C THR A 100 4.59 -8.29 5.32
N GLY A 101 4.58 -7.01 5.65
CA GLY A 101 5.82 -6.26 5.89
C GLY A 101 6.69 -6.22 4.64
N ILE A 102 7.96 -6.52 4.79
CA ILE A 102 8.93 -6.71 3.68
C ILE A 102 9.05 -8.20 3.42
N TYR A 103 8.78 -8.65 2.19
CA TYR A 103 8.75 -10.06 1.89
C TYR A 103 9.33 -10.40 0.50
N PRO A 104 9.84 -11.64 0.27
CA PRO A 104 10.27 -12.10 -1.03
C PRO A 104 9.09 -12.66 -1.82
N SER A 105 9.04 -12.36 -3.11
CA SER A 105 8.10 -12.94 -4.07
C SER A 105 8.89 -13.73 -5.10
N TYR A 106 8.57 -15.03 -5.24
CA TYR A 106 9.40 -15.98 -5.96
C TYR A 106 8.87 -16.28 -7.36
N TYR A 107 9.77 -16.43 -8.32
CA TYR A 107 9.44 -16.83 -9.68
C TYR A 107 10.51 -17.76 -10.27
N THR A 108 10.21 -18.35 -11.42
CA THR A 108 11.17 -19.17 -12.16
C THR A 108 11.53 -18.49 -13.47
N TYR A 109 12.80 -18.33 -13.74
CA TYR A 109 13.29 -17.79 -15.01
C TYR A 109 14.48 -18.60 -15.51
N ASN A 110 14.41 -19.04 -16.78
CA ASN A 110 15.42 -19.90 -17.41
C ASN A 110 15.76 -21.18 -16.60
N GLY A 111 14.76 -21.72 -15.87
CA GLY A 111 14.92 -22.91 -15.05
C GLY A 111 15.53 -22.68 -13.66
N GLU A 112 15.83 -21.43 -13.31
CA GLU A 112 16.33 -21.04 -11.98
C GLU A 112 15.24 -20.38 -11.16
N LYS A 113 15.24 -20.67 -9.85
CA LYS A 113 14.40 -19.95 -8.88
C LYS A 113 15.02 -18.58 -8.65
N LYS A 114 14.22 -17.52 -8.84
CA LYS A 114 14.57 -16.11 -8.61
C LYS A 114 13.59 -15.49 -7.63
N GLU A 115 13.92 -14.32 -7.13
CA GLU A 115 13.04 -13.54 -6.28
C GLU A 115 13.12 -12.05 -6.57
N ILE A 116 12.05 -11.36 -6.27
CA ILE A 116 12.02 -9.92 -6.05
C ILE A 116 11.62 -9.67 -4.60
N ILE A 117 11.97 -8.53 -4.05
CA ILE A 117 11.47 -8.08 -2.74
C ILE A 117 10.33 -7.08 -2.99
N SER A 118 9.27 -7.21 -2.21
CA SER A 118 8.13 -6.29 -2.22
C SER A 118 7.65 -6.02 -0.80
N THR A 119 6.71 -5.10 -0.68
CA THR A 119 6.06 -4.75 0.59
C THR A 119 4.56 -4.98 0.52
N GLN A 120 3.97 -5.30 1.68
CA GLN A 120 2.54 -5.25 1.92
C GLN A 120 2.30 -4.73 3.34
N PHE A 121 1.79 -3.50 3.45
CA PHE A 121 1.63 -2.84 4.75
C PHE A 121 0.17 -2.72 5.20
N GLU A 122 -0.79 -2.84 4.31
CA GLU A 122 -2.19 -2.90 4.71
C GLU A 122 -2.51 -4.26 5.38
N SER A 123 -3.17 -4.23 6.51
CA SER A 123 -3.80 -3.09 7.17
C SER A 123 -2.87 -2.36 8.16
N HIS A 124 -2.06 -3.10 8.92
CA HIS A 124 -1.21 -2.59 10.02
C HIS A 124 0.16 -3.32 10.06
N PHE A 125 0.74 -3.57 8.88
CA PHE A 125 2.02 -4.29 8.76
C PHE A 125 3.21 -3.37 8.44
N ALA A 126 3.01 -2.04 8.38
CA ALA A 126 4.13 -1.10 8.30
C ALA A 126 5.05 -1.22 9.53
N ARG A 127 4.49 -1.52 10.70
CA ARG A 127 5.19 -1.79 11.96
C ARG A 127 6.11 -3.02 11.93
N GLU A 128 5.97 -3.91 10.94
CA GLU A 128 6.89 -5.03 10.71
C GLU A 128 8.14 -4.59 9.93
N ALA A 129 8.12 -3.40 9.32
CA ALA A 129 9.20 -2.87 8.49
C ALA A 129 9.95 -1.70 9.15
N PHE A 130 9.26 -0.84 9.91
CA PHE A 130 9.86 0.30 10.61
C PHE A 130 8.97 0.78 11.76
N PRO A 131 9.55 1.39 12.82
CA PRO A 131 8.78 2.00 13.90
C PRO A 131 7.94 3.18 13.40
N CYS A 132 6.64 3.20 13.74
CA CYS A 132 5.73 4.23 13.26
C CYS A 132 4.45 4.35 14.11
N VAL A 133 3.68 5.41 13.90
CA VAL A 133 2.27 5.46 14.32
C VAL A 133 1.44 4.85 13.21
N ASP A 134 1.20 3.53 13.31
CA ASP A 134 0.59 2.70 12.27
C ASP A 134 -0.93 2.73 12.34
N GLU A 135 -1.49 3.92 12.08
CA GLU A 135 -2.91 4.23 12.15
C GLU A 135 -3.34 5.02 10.90
N PRO A 136 -4.53 4.76 10.31
CA PRO A 136 -4.93 5.37 9.04
C PRO A 136 -4.94 6.89 9.04
N GLU A 137 -5.38 7.52 10.14
CA GLU A 137 -5.44 8.99 10.25
C GLU A 137 -4.09 9.63 10.55
N ALA A 138 -3.08 8.85 10.98
CA ALA A 138 -1.73 9.34 11.29
C ALA A 138 -0.92 9.60 10.02
N LYS A 139 -1.46 10.44 9.14
CA LYS A 139 -0.82 10.76 7.86
C LYS A 139 0.41 11.61 8.04
N ALA A 140 1.48 11.24 7.34
CA ALA A 140 2.73 11.97 7.27
C ALA A 140 3.32 11.94 5.86
N THR A 141 4.34 12.71 5.60
CA THR A 141 5.18 12.57 4.41
C THR A 141 6.29 11.56 4.66
N PHE A 142 6.78 10.91 3.59
CA PHE A 142 7.86 9.94 3.66
C PHE A 142 8.99 10.34 2.71
N ASP A 143 10.21 10.38 3.24
CA ASP A 143 11.46 10.44 2.50
C ASP A 143 12.09 9.06 2.59
N LEU A 144 11.98 8.26 1.52
CA LEU A 144 12.48 6.90 1.49
C LEU A 144 13.83 6.81 0.80
N SER A 145 14.77 6.13 1.47
CA SER A 145 16.04 5.70 0.90
C SER A 145 16.25 4.21 1.10
N LEU A 146 16.58 3.49 0.03
CA LEU A 146 16.81 2.05 0.03
C LEU A 146 18.23 1.74 -0.40
N LYS A 147 18.87 0.81 0.33
CA LYS A 147 20.07 0.13 -0.09
C LYS A 147 19.83 -1.37 -0.02
N PHE A 148 20.32 -2.12 -0.99
CA PHE A 148 20.20 -3.57 -1.03
C PHE A 148 21.37 -4.21 -1.77
N ASP A 149 21.52 -5.53 -1.60
CA ASP A 149 22.51 -6.35 -2.33
C ASP A 149 22.06 -6.54 -3.79
N ALA A 150 22.26 -5.47 -4.60
CA ALA A 150 21.80 -5.41 -5.98
C ALA A 150 22.59 -6.37 -6.90
N GLU A 151 21.86 -7.06 -7.78
CA GLU A 151 22.40 -7.82 -8.89
C GLU A 151 22.36 -7.00 -10.20
N GLU A 152 23.09 -7.43 -11.20
CA GLU A 152 23.06 -6.77 -12.52
C GLU A 152 21.64 -6.85 -13.13
N GLY A 153 21.09 -5.70 -13.48
CA GLY A 153 19.74 -5.58 -14.04
C GLY A 153 18.64 -5.37 -13.01
N ASP A 154 18.96 -5.32 -11.72
CA ASP A 154 17.99 -4.95 -10.70
C ASP A 154 17.59 -3.48 -10.81
N THR A 155 16.32 -3.21 -10.53
CA THR A 155 15.76 -1.87 -10.38
C THR A 155 14.88 -1.82 -9.14
N ALA A 156 14.66 -0.61 -8.61
CA ALA A 156 13.74 -0.39 -7.51
C ALA A 156 12.63 0.60 -7.92
N LEU A 157 11.42 0.32 -7.46
CA LEU A 157 10.23 1.13 -7.62
C LEU A 157 9.70 1.50 -6.24
N SER A 158 9.13 2.69 -6.12
CA SER A 158 8.44 3.15 -4.90
C SER A 158 7.29 4.10 -5.24
N ASN A 159 6.65 4.66 -4.22
CA ASN A 159 5.53 5.59 -4.34
C ASN A 159 5.84 6.83 -5.21
N MET A 160 7.10 7.26 -5.24
CA MET A 160 7.54 8.49 -5.90
C MET A 160 8.72 8.21 -6.84
N PRO A 161 9.03 9.12 -7.78
CA PRO A 161 10.19 8.97 -8.64
C PRO A 161 11.51 8.91 -7.87
N GLU A 162 12.49 8.16 -8.42
CA GLU A 162 13.87 8.21 -7.94
C GLU A 162 14.46 9.61 -8.20
N ILE A 163 15.10 10.18 -7.20
CA ILE A 163 15.91 11.39 -7.32
C ILE A 163 17.40 11.03 -7.37
N ASN A 164 18.15 11.66 -8.27
CA ASN A 164 19.60 11.60 -8.29
C ASN A 164 20.20 10.19 -8.50
N SER A 165 19.92 9.59 -9.66
CA SER A 165 20.54 8.30 -10.06
C SER A 165 22.08 8.27 -10.01
N HIS A 166 22.77 9.42 -10.10
CA HIS A 166 24.23 9.50 -9.92
C HIS A 166 24.66 9.17 -8.50
N LEU A 167 23.88 9.58 -7.49
CA LEU A 167 24.19 9.21 -6.10
C LEU A 167 24.06 7.70 -5.90
N ARG A 168 23.09 7.08 -6.54
CA ARG A 168 22.94 5.62 -6.54
C ARG A 168 24.15 4.92 -7.13
N GLU A 169 24.66 5.40 -8.26
CA GLU A 169 25.86 4.82 -8.92
C GLU A 169 27.10 4.89 -8.00
N GLU A 170 27.21 5.92 -7.18
CA GLU A 170 28.33 6.12 -6.25
C GLU A 170 28.16 5.35 -4.93
N THR A 171 26.96 5.28 -4.39
CA THR A 171 26.69 4.81 -3.01
C THR A 171 25.93 3.50 -2.94
N GLY A 172 25.26 3.08 -4.01
CA GLY A 172 24.32 1.97 -4.03
C GLY A 172 22.97 2.30 -3.37
N VAL A 173 22.72 3.58 -3.03
CA VAL A 173 21.49 4.01 -2.34
C VAL A 173 20.49 4.58 -3.33
N TRP A 174 19.32 4.00 -3.39
CA TRP A 174 18.15 4.51 -4.10
C TRP A 174 17.42 5.51 -3.20
N THR A 175 17.20 6.72 -3.68
CA THR A 175 16.50 7.77 -2.93
C THR A 175 15.33 8.26 -3.76
N PHE A 176 14.16 8.37 -3.14
CA PHE A 176 12.92 8.76 -3.81
C PHE A 176 12.48 10.17 -3.38
N GLU A 177 11.71 10.84 -4.23
CA GLU A 177 11.08 12.10 -3.88
C GLU A 177 10.16 11.95 -2.67
N THR A 178 10.00 13.03 -1.89
CA THR A 178 9.09 13.06 -0.75
C THR A 178 7.65 12.78 -1.18
N THR A 179 6.97 11.89 -0.49
CA THR A 179 5.56 11.57 -0.77
C THR A 179 4.64 12.72 -0.35
N PRO A 180 3.41 12.81 -0.89
CA PRO A 180 2.34 13.56 -0.23
C PRO A 180 2.08 13.01 1.19
N ARG A 181 1.32 13.75 2.00
CA ARG A 181 0.84 13.22 3.28
C ARG A 181 -0.08 12.04 3.05
N MET A 182 0.31 10.88 3.55
CA MET A 182 -0.43 9.63 3.40
C MET A 182 -0.30 8.76 4.66
N SER A 183 -1.17 7.76 4.77
CA SER A 183 -1.12 6.76 5.82
C SER A 183 0.07 5.83 5.64
N THR A 184 0.58 5.26 6.74
CA THR A 184 1.72 4.33 6.75
C THR A 184 1.50 3.11 5.86
N TYR A 185 0.27 2.59 5.83
CA TYR A 185 -0.08 1.39 5.07
C TYR A 185 0.04 1.55 3.54
N LEU A 186 0.12 2.80 3.04
CA LEU A 186 0.29 3.13 1.62
C LEU A 186 1.75 3.23 1.17
N LEU A 187 2.70 3.24 2.11
CA LEU A 187 4.12 3.22 1.75
C LEU A 187 4.47 1.89 1.11
N ALA A 188 5.15 1.95 -0.03
CA ALA A 188 5.52 0.74 -0.76
C ALA A 188 6.84 0.88 -1.49
N PHE A 189 7.51 -0.24 -1.65
CA PHE A 189 8.62 -0.40 -2.58
C PHE A 189 8.70 -1.84 -3.08
N GLY A 190 9.32 -2.00 -4.23
CA GLY A 190 9.66 -3.31 -4.76
C GLY A 190 10.96 -3.22 -5.56
N PHE A 191 11.82 -4.22 -5.47
CA PHE A 191 13.07 -4.25 -6.21
C PHE A 191 13.48 -5.67 -6.63
N GLY A 192 14.29 -5.72 -7.66
CA GLY A 192 14.84 -6.93 -8.27
C GLY A 192 14.90 -6.82 -9.78
N ALA A 193 14.99 -7.95 -10.46
CA ALA A 193 15.02 -8.01 -11.93
C ALA A 193 13.62 -7.75 -12.51
N LEU A 194 13.28 -6.48 -12.67
CA LEU A 194 12.00 -5.98 -13.17
C LEU A 194 12.18 -5.35 -14.55
N HIS A 195 11.12 -5.42 -15.36
CA HIS A 195 10.98 -4.65 -16.58
C HIS A 195 9.54 -4.16 -16.74
N GLY A 196 9.31 -3.20 -17.64
CA GLY A 196 7.98 -2.64 -17.79
C GLY A 196 7.82 -1.76 -19.03
N LYS A 197 6.62 -1.25 -19.20
CA LYS A 197 6.26 -0.26 -20.20
C LYS A 197 5.62 0.94 -19.53
N THR A 198 5.85 2.12 -20.08
CA THR A 198 5.26 3.37 -19.60
C THR A 198 4.51 4.10 -20.69
N ALA A 199 3.54 4.89 -20.28
CA ALA A 199 2.79 5.84 -21.11
C ALA A 199 2.50 7.10 -20.27
N LYS A 200 1.91 8.13 -20.87
CA LYS A 200 1.51 9.34 -20.14
C LYS A 200 0.04 9.63 -20.37
N THR A 201 -0.63 10.06 -19.30
CA THR A 201 -1.96 10.65 -19.39
C THR A 201 -1.91 12.00 -20.11
N LYS A 202 -3.07 12.49 -20.53
CA LYS A 202 -3.19 13.85 -21.13
C LYS A 202 -2.70 14.97 -20.21
N ASN A 203 -2.72 14.76 -18.89
CA ASN A 203 -2.27 15.72 -17.89
C ASN A 203 -0.80 15.53 -17.48
N GLY A 204 -0.10 14.54 -18.07
CA GLY A 204 1.33 14.34 -17.93
C GLY A 204 1.75 13.35 -16.84
N THR A 205 0.82 12.73 -16.11
CA THR A 205 1.13 11.65 -15.17
C THR A 205 1.76 10.48 -15.94
N GLU A 206 2.91 10.00 -15.48
CA GLU A 206 3.54 8.81 -16.02
C GLU A 206 2.88 7.56 -15.45
N VAL A 207 2.33 6.74 -16.32
CA VAL A 207 1.70 5.45 -15.96
C VAL A 207 2.63 4.33 -16.42
N GLY A 208 2.90 3.37 -15.55
CA GLY A 208 3.78 2.24 -15.89
C GLY A 208 3.19 0.90 -15.46
N VAL A 209 3.41 -0.15 -16.22
CA VAL A 209 3.13 -1.54 -15.83
C VAL A 209 4.45 -2.29 -15.81
N PHE A 210 4.74 -2.92 -14.69
CA PHE A 210 5.99 -3.61 -14.42
C PHE A 210 5.74 -5.04 -13.92
N ALA A 211 6.66 -5.92 -14.23
CA ALA A 211 6.69 -7.30 -13.74
C ALA A 211 8.12 -7.83 -13.70
N THR A 212 8.28 -9.05 -13.21
CA THR A 212 9.57 -9.77 -13.29
C THR A 212 9.95 -10.02 -14.75
N VAL A 213 11.25 -10.16 -15.01
CA VAL A 213 11.78 -10.46 -16.36
C VAL A 213 11.27 -11.80 -16.93
N ALA A 214 10.56 -12.60 -16.16
CA ALA A 214 9.91 -13.83 -16.64
C ALA A 214 8.64 -13.56 -17.45
N GLN A 215 8.02 -12.39 -17.31
CA GLN A 215 6.78 -12.02 -17.98
C GLN A 215 7.06 -11.43 -19.36
N ALA A 216 6.16 -11.68 -20.31
CA ALA A 216 6.30 -11.16 -21.67
C ALA A 216 5.83 -9.70 -21.75
N GLU A 217 6.58 -8.85 -22.49
CA GLU A 217 6.26 -7.42 -22.62
C GLU A 217 4.86 -7.11 -23.21
N ASN A 218 4.34 -7.99 -24.07
CA ASN A 218 3.01 -7.80 -24.67
C ASN A 218 1.87 -8.03 -23.67
N SER A 219 2.15 -8.62 -22.48
CA SER A 219 1.16 -8.76 -21.42
C SER A 219 0.86 -7.46 -20.67
N PHE A 220 1.65 -6.41 -20.88
CA PHE A 220 1.52 -5.12 -20.19
C PHE A 220 0.56 -4.15 -20.90
N ASP A 221 0.39 -4.30 -22.21
CA ASP A 221 -0.24 -3.29 -23.06
C ASP A 221 -1.69 -3.00 -22.68
N PHE A 222 -2.45 -4.04 -22.34
CA PHE A 222 -3.86 -3.90 -21.98
C PHE A 222 -4.03 -3.15 -20.64
N ALA A 223 -3.32 -3.57 -19.61
CA ALA A 223 -3.40 -2.92 -18.29
C ALA A 223 -2.92 -1.47 -18.36
N LEU A 224 -1.88 -1.19 -19.13
CA LEU A 224 -1.35 0.16 -19.33
C LEU A 224 -2.39 1.09 -20.01
N ASP A 225 -3.05 0.61 -21.07
CA ASP A 225 -4.14 1.36 -21.73
C ASP A 225 -5.29 1.64 -20.77
N ILE A 226 -5.76 0.63 -20.05
CA ILE A 226 -6.85 0.76 -19.07
C ILE A 226 -6.45 1.77 -17.97
N ALA A 227 -5.26 1.66 -17.39
CA ALA A 227 -4.82 2.55 -16.32
C ALA A 227 -4.77 4.01 -16.75
N VAL A 228 -4.23 4.31 -17.93
CA VAL A 228 -4.22 5.67 -18.49
C VAL A 228 -5.63 6.22 -18.64
N ARG A 229 -6.54 5.46 -19.25
CA ARG A 229 -7.92 5.89 -19.52
C ARG A 229 -8.74 6.04 -18.23
N VAL A 230 -8.52 5.18 -17.24
CA VAL A 230 -9.19 5.25 -15.93
C VAL A 230 -8.74 6.47 -15.14
N ILE A 231 -7.43 6.76 -15.08
CA ILE A 231 -6.93 7.98 -14.42
C ILE A 231 -7.56 9.21 -15.07
N GLU A 232 -7.56 9.31 -16.41
CA GLU A 232 -8.16 10.41 -17.12
C GLU A 232 -9.66 10.53 -16.88
N PHE A 233 -10.38 9.39 -16.79
CA PHE A 233 -11.79 9.37 -16.42
C PHE A 233 -12.01 9.90 -15.00
N TYR A 234 -11.26 9.44 -14.02
CA TYR A 234 -11.43 9.87 -12.64
C TYR A 234 -11.07 11.35 -12.42
N GLU A 235 -10.02 11.85 -13.06
CA GLU A 235 -9.70 13.29 -13.04
C GLU A 235 -10.86 14.15 -13.57
N ASP A 236 -11.47 13.70 -14.68
CA ASP A 236 -12.61 14.38 -15.27
C ASP A 236 -13.90 14.19 -14.45
N TYR A 237 -14.11 13.02 -13.85
CA TYR A 237 -15.30 12.72 -13.05
C TYR A 237 -15.31 13.44 -11.71
N PHE A 238 -14.19 13.36 -10.97
CA PHE A 238 -14.07 13.99 -9.64
C PHE A 238 -13.70 15.47 -9.70
N GLN A 239 -13.28 15.99 -10.87
CA GLN A 239 -12.73 17.35 -11.04
C GLN A 239 -11.52 17.61 -10.11
N VAL A 240 -10.77 16.59 -9.76
CA VAL A 240 -9.56 16.61 -8.94
C VAL A 240 -8.48 15.85 -9.69
N LYS A 241 -7.37 16.51 -9.99
CA LYS A 241 -6.23 15.90 -10.66
C LYS A 241 -5.58 14.83 -9.78
N TYR A 242 -5.04 13.82 -10.43
CA TYR A 242 -4.15 12.86 -9.79
C TYR A 242 -2.94 13.61 -9.21
N PRO A 243 -2.67 13.49 -7.89
CA PRO A 243 -1.81 14.48 -7.21
C PRO A 243 -0.31 14.21 -7.30
N ILE A 244 0.10 13.02 -7.76
CA ILE A 244 1.51 12.63 -7.84
C ILE A 244 1.96 12.39 -9.29
N PRO A 245 3.27 12.49 -9.59
CA PRO A 245 3.76 12.51 -10.97
C PRO A 245 3.72 11.17 -11.69
N LEU A 246 3.59 10.06 -10.94
CA LEU A 246 3.59 8.70 -11.50
C LEU A 246 2.46 7.84 -10.92
N SER A 247 2.08 6.80 -11.67
CA SER A 247 1.22 5.70 -11.24
C SER A 247 1.77 4.41 -11.83
N TYR A 248 2.54 3.68 -11.01
CA TYR A 248 3.13 2.42 -11.41
C TYR A 248 2.30 1.25 -10.89
N HIS A 249 2.18 0.23 -11.70
CA HIS A 249 1.42 -0.99 -11.46
C HIS A 249 2.38 -2.17 -11.52
N LEU A 250 2.66 -2.79 -10.38
CA LEU A 250 3.63 -3.88 -10.26
C LEU A 250 2.93 -5.23 -10.10
N ALA A 251 3.13 -6.13 -11.05
CA ALA A 251 2.68 -7.52 -10.95
C ALA A 251 3.65 -8.33 -10.10
N LEU A 252 3.11 -9.02 -9.10
CA LEU A 252 3.86 -9.84 -8.15
C LEU A 252 3.55 -11.33 -8.36
N PRO A 253 4.57 -12.20 -8.44
CA PRO A 253 4.40 -13.65 -8.51
C PRO A 253 3.66 -14.23 -7.30
N ASP A 254 4.04 -13.77 -6.09
CA ASP A 254 3.41 -14.15 -4.82
C ASP A 254 2.84 -12.89 -4.15
N PHE A 255 1.52 -12.92 -3.90
CA PHE A 255 0.81 -11.84 -3.23
C PHE A 255 -0.43 -12.39 -2.52
N SER A 256 -0.66 -12.02 -1.26
CA SER A 256 -1.75 -12.55 -0.45
C SER A 256 -3.12 -11.98 -0.85
N ALA A 257 -3.19 -10.68 -1.17
CA ALA A 257 -4.39 -10.01 -1.67
C ALA A 257 -4.55 -10.14 -3.19
N GLY A 258 -5.62 -9.58 -3.75
CA GLY A 258 -5.81 -9.45 -5.20
C GLY A 258 -4.95 -8.34 -5.78
N ALA A 259 -5.06 -7.17 -5.17
CA ALA A 259 -4.25 -5.98 -5.44
C ALA A 259 -4.16 -5.11 -4.17
N MET A 260 -3.43 -4.01 -4.24
CA MET A 260 -3.21 -3.05 -3.15
C MET A 260 -2.92 -1.66 -3.71
N GLU A 261 -3.64 -0.69 -3.22
CA GLU A 261 -3.69 0.70 -3.70
C GLU A 261 -2.51 1.58 -3.30
N ASN A 262 -1.36 1.07 -2.92
CA ASN A 262 -0.21 1.89 -2.52
C ASN A 262 -0.03 3.10 -3.43
N TRP A 263 0.01 4.31 -2.87
CA TRP A 263 -0.04 5.53 -3.66
C TRP A 263 1.18 5.68 -4.57
N GLY A 264 0.96 5.60 -5.88
CA GLY A 264 2.00 5.65 -6.90
C GLY A 264 2.66 4.32 -7.26
N LEU A 265 2.57 3.28 -6.41
CA LEU A 265 3.07 1.94 -6.69
C LEU A 265 2.02 0.88 -6.32
N VAL A 266 1.00 0.77 -7.13
CA VAL A 266 -0.07 -0.23 -6.95
C VAL A 266 0.47 -1.62 -7.23
N THR A 267 0.23 -2.57 -6.32
CA THR A 267 0.71 -3.95 -6.46
C THR A 267 -0.43 -4.90 -6.76
N TYR A 268 -0.17 -5.95 -7.53
CA TYR A 268 -1.18 -6.90 -8.02
C TYR A 268 -0.65 -8.32 -8.02
N ARG A 269 -1.53 -9.29 -7.81
CA ARG A 269 -1.25 -10.63 -8.37
C ARG A 269 -1.11 -10.54 -9.88
N GLU A 270 -0.17 -11.28 -10.45
CA GLU A 270 0.04 -11.32 -11.90
C GLU A 270 -1.26 -11.55 -12.70
N VAL A 271 -2.15 -12.44 -12.23
CA VAL A 271 -3.42 -12.77 -12.90
C VAL A 271 -4.44 -11.62 -12.94
N TYR A 272 -4.28 -10.61 -12.10
CA TYR A 272 -5.15 -9.42 -12.04
C TYR A 272 -4.56 -8.19 -12.72
N LEU A 273 -3.39 -8.33 -13.35
CA LEU A 273 -2.76 -7.25 -14.11
C LEU A 273 -2.35 -7.69 -15.53
N LEU A 274 -1.83 -8.91 -15.67
CA LEU A 274 -1.19 -9.34 -16.91
C LEU A 274 -2.15 -10.16 -17.79
N VAL A 275 -2.44 -9.63 -18.97
CA VAL A 275 -3.22 -10.31 -20.02
C VAL A 275 -2.63 -10.02 -21.38
N ASP A 276 -2.74 -10.98 -22.29
CA ASP A 276 -2.27 -10.89 -23.66
C ASP A 276 -3.44 -10.97 -24.68
N GLU A 277 -3.11 -11.05 -25.95
CA GLU A 277 -4.09 -11.17 -27.05
C GLU A 277 -4.91 -12.46 -27.00
N ASN A 278 -4.39 -13.52 -26.37
CA ASN A 278 -5.04 -14.82 -26.25
C ASN A 278 -5.92 -14.94 -24.99
N SER A 279 -5.84 -13.95 -24.11
CA SER A 279 -6.61 -13.94 -22.86
C SER A 279 -8.11 -13.77 -23.13
N SER A 280 -8.93 -14.45 -22.33
CA SER A 280 -10.39 -14.41 -22.47
C SER A 280 -10.97 -13.00 -22.24
N ALA A 281 -12.17 -12.74 -22.75
CA ALA A 281 -12.89 -11.50 -22.47
C ALA A 281 -13.11 -11.32 -20.96
N ALA A 282 -13.45 -12.41 -20.24
CA ALA A 282 -13.65 -12.37 -18.80
C ALA A 282 -12.37 -11.99 -18.05
N SER A 283 -11.21 -12.52 -18.46
CA SER A 283 -9.92 -12.15 -17.85
C SER A 283 -9.60 -10.67 -18.06
N ARG A 284 -9.86 -10.14 -19.26
CA ARG A 284 -9.67 -8.71 -19.57
C ARG A 284 -10.61 -7.82 -18.75
N GLN A 285 -11.88 -8.20 -18.64
CA GLN A 285 -12.86 -7.48 -17.81
C GLN A 285 -12.41 -7.48 -16.34
N GLN A 286 -11.95 -8.61 -15.82
CA GLN A 286 -11.44 -8.70 -14.45
C GLN A 286 -10.23 -7.80 -14.22
N VAL A 287 -9.24 -7.80 -15.14
CA VAL A 287 -8.08 -6.89 -15.04
C VAL A 287 -8.53 -5.43 -15.08
N ALA A 288 -9.44 -5.07 -15.98
CA ALA A 288 -9.93 -3.69 -16.06
C ALA A 288 -10.65 -3.25 -14.78
N LEU A 289 -11.48 -4.12 -14.19
CA LEU A 289 -12.16 -3.84 -12.92
C LEU A 289 -11.17 -3.67 -11.78
N VAL A 290 -10.21 -4.59 -11.61
CA VAL A 290 -9.23 -4.50 -10.53
C VAL A 290 -8.35 -3.25 -10.69
N VAL A 291 -7.83 -2.96 -11.90
CA VAL A 291 -7.06 -1.73 -12.14
C VAL A 291 -7.89 -0.48 -11.84
N ALA A 292 -9.16 -0.46 -12.22
CA ALA A 292 -10.05 0.66 -11.94
C ALA A 292 -10.39 0.81 -10.45
N HIS A 293 -10.51 -0.30 -9.73
CA HIS A 293 -10.68 -0.36 -8.28
C HIS A 293 -9.50 0.33 -7.56
N GLU A 294 -8.29 -0.16 -7.82
CA GLU A 294 -7.08 0.37 -7.19
C GLU A 294 -6.83 1.85 -7.52
N LEU A 295 -7.19 2.26 -8.73
CA LEU A 295 -7.10 3.65 -9.12
C LEU A 295 -8.18 4.53 -8.48
N ALA A 296 -9.36 4.01 -8.16
CA ALA A 296 -10.38 4.77 -7.41
C ALA A 296 -9.92 5.07 -5.98
N HIS A 297 -9.21 4.14 -5.36
CA HIS A 297 -8.60 4.34 -4.04
C HIS A 297 -7.65 5.54 -3.99
N GLN A 298 -7.03 5.93 -5.10
CA GLN A 298 -6.13 7.07 -5.13
C GLN A 298 -6.81 8.37 -4.66
N TRP A 299 -8.15 8.48 -4.83
CA TRP A 299 -8.99 9.55 -4.30
C TRP A 299 -9.66 9.14 -2.98
N PHE A 300 -10.23 7.91 -2.89
CA PHE A 300 -10.98 7.40 -1.74
C PHE A 300 -10.25 6.23 -1.06
N GLY A 301 -9.45 6.54 -0.09
CA GLY A 301 -8.48 5.71 0.62
C GLY A 301 -7.18 6.49 0.82
N ASN A 302 -6.65 7.09 -0.25
CA ASN A 302 -5.35 7.75 -0.26
C ASN A 302 -5.45 9.26 -0.04
N LEU A 303 -6.14 10.00 -0.93
CA LEU A 303 -6.30 11.45 -0.76
C LEU A 303 -7.20 11.76 0.43
N VAL A 304 -8.39 11.16 0.51
CA VAL A 304 -9.25 11.15 1.69
C VAL A 304 -9.28 9.74 2.27
N THR A 305 -9.13 9.61 3.60
CA THR A 305 -8.97 8.33 4.27
C THR A 305 -9.92 8.25 5.46
N MET A 306 -10.45 7.06 5.76
CA MET A 306 -11.21 6.84 6.99
C MET A 306 -10.34 7.19 8.21
N LYS A 307 -11.02 7.59 9.28
CA LYS A 307 -10.35 7.93 10.54
C LYS A 307 -9.79 6.69 11.23
N TRP A 308 -10.55 5.61 11.19
CA TRP A 308 -10.20 4.31 11.78
C TRP A 308 -10.80 3.18 10.94
N TRP A 309 -10.33 1.98 11.15
CA TRP A 309 -10.72 0.78 10.41
C TRP A 309 -12.19 0.42 10.54
N ASP A 310 -12.92 0.95 11.52
CA ASP A 310 -14.40 0.81 11.65
C ASP A 310 -15.13 1.19 10.37
N ASP A 311 -14.57 2.13 9.61
CA ASP A 311 -15.12 2.69 8.39
C ASP A 311 -14.35 2.26 7.12
N LEU A 312 -13.71 1.08 7.12
CA LEU A 312 -13.04 0.51 5.95
C LEU A 312 -13.92 0.52 4.69
N TRP A 313 -15.25 0.37 4.87
CA TRP A 313 -16.21 0.42 3.78
C TRP A 313 -16.20 1.75 3.00
N LEU A 314 -15.79 2.87 3.61
CA LEU A 314 -15.66 4.16 2.90
C LEU A 314 -14.54 4.12 1.84
N ASN A 315 -13.51 3.30 2.04
CA ASN A 315 -12.51 3.03 1.03
C ASN A 315 -13.03 2.00 0.03
N GLU A 316 -13.33 0.81 0.48
CA GLU A 316 -13.58 -0.37 -0.35
C GLU A 316 -14.90 -0.32 -1.12
N SER A 317 -15.98 0.09 -0.44
CA SER A 317 -17.30 0.20 -1.12
C SER A 317 -17.27 1.28 -2.19
N PHE A 318 -16.55 2.37 -1.94
CA PHE A 318 -16.43 3.44 -2.92
C PHE A 318 -15.62 2.98 -4.13
N ALA A 319 -14.47 2.35 -3.91
CA ALA A 319 -13.66 1.81 -4.99
C ALA A 319 -14.41 0.75 -5.79
N ASN A 320 -15.11 -0.18 -5.11
CA ASN A 320 -15.93 -1.20 -5.78
C ASN A 320 -17.08 -0.61 -6.59
N MET A 321 -17.70 0.49 -6.18
CA MET A 321 -18.68 1.18 -7.03
C MET A 321 -18.01 1.84 -8.24
N MET A 322 -16.89 2.52 -8.01
CA MET A 322 -16.24 3.33 -9.04
C MET A 322 -15.55 2.47 -10.13
N GLU A 323 -15.12 1.25 -9.82
CA GLU A 323 -14.60 0.33 -10.82
C GLU A 323 -15.64 0.06 -11.92
N TYR A 324 -16.90 -0.20 -11.54
CA TYR A 324 -18.00 -0.40 -12.51
C TYR A 324 -18.37 0.90 -13.24
N VAL A 325 -18.41 2.02 -12.55
CA VAL A 325 -18.73 3.33 -13.15
C VAL A 325 -17.71 3.68 -14.22
N SER A 326 -16.42 3.57 -13.93
CA SER A 326 -15.34 3.93 -14.85
C SER A 326 -15.23 2.94 -16.01
N VAL A 327 -15.21 1.63 -15.73
CA VAL A 327 -15.12 0.60 -16.79
C VAL A 327 -16.33 0.65 -17.73
N ASN A 328 -17.55 0.88 -17.21
CA ASN A 328 -18.72 1.08 -18.07
C ASN A 328 -18.61 2.32 -18.97
N ALA A 329 -17.97 3.37 -18.49
CA ALA A 329 -17.76 4.59 -19.26
C ALA A 329 -16.70 4.43 -20.35
N ILE A 330 -15.60 3.75 -20.07
CA ILE A 330 -14.49 3.56 -21.02
C ILE A 330 -14.70 2.37 -21.97
N GLU A 331 -15.46 1.35 -21.57
CA GLU A 331 -15.78 0.15 -22.34
C GLU A 331 -17.30 -0.13 -22.37
N PRO A 332 -18.13 0.77 -22.90
CA PRO A 332 -19.60 0.68 -22.80
C PRO A 332 -20.18 -0.58 -23.47
N SER A 333 -19.45 -1.17 -24.41
CA SER A 333 -19.88 -2.41 -25.10
C SER A 333 -19.87 -3.64 -24.20
N TRP A 334 -19.21 -3.59 -23.05
CA TRP A 334 -19.12 -4.72 -22.12
C TRP A 334 -20.35 -4.88 -21.24
N ASN A 335 -21.19 -3.83 -21.10
CA ASN A 335 -22.36 -3.83 -20.21
C ASN A 335 -22.00 -4.25 -18.78
N ILE A 336 -20.87 -3.82 -18.26
CA ILE A 336 -20.28 -4.32 -17.00
C ILE A 336 -21.19 -4.14 -15.79
N PHE A 337 -22.14 -3.21 -15.80
CA PHE A 337 -23.15 -3.07 -14.76
C PHE A 337 -24.12 -4.25 -14.70
N GLU A 338 -24.36 -4.96 -15.81
CA GLU A 338 -25.19 -6.19 -15.81
C GLU A 338 -24.47 -7.28 -15.01
N ASP A 339 -23.14 -7.35 -15.10
CA ASP A 339 -22.33 -8.26 -14.31
C ASP A 339 -22.40 -7.95 -12.81
N PHE A 340 -22.30 -6.68 -12.43
CA PHE A 340 -22.53 -6.24 -11.04
C PHE A 340 -23.92 -6.64 -10.53
N GLN A 341 -24.98 -6.45 -11.32
CA GLN A 341 -26.35 -6.80 -10.93
C GLN A 341 -26.58 -8.30 -10.81
N THR A 342 -25.89 -9.12 -11.61
CA THR A 342 -26.08 -10.58 -11.65
C THR A 342 -25.15 -11.35 -10.73
N THR A 343 -24.04 -10.77 -10.31
CA THR A 343 -23.02 -11.40 -9.48
C THR A 343 -22.85 -10.69 -8.13
N GLY A 344 -22.45 -9.43 -8.12
CA GLY A 344 -22.17 -8.68 -6.90
C GLY A 344 -23.41 -8.49 -6.01
N VAL A 345 -24.49 -8.00 -6.59
CA VAL A 345 -25.74 -7.75 -5.83
C VAL A 345 -26.34 -9.03 -5.25
N PRO A 346 -26.51 -10.14 -5.99
CA PRO A 346 -27.00 -11.39 -5.42
C PRO A 346 -26.10 -11.94 -4.30
N ASN A 347 -24.78 -11.87 -4.43
CA ASN A 347 -23.86 -12.30 -3.37
C ASN A 347 -24.05 -11.47 -2.09
N ALA A 348 -24.16 -10.14 -2.23
CA ALA A 348 -24.43 -9.25 -1.11
C ALA A 348 -25.76 -9.59 -0.42
N LEU A 349 -26.85 -9.77 -1.19
CA LEU A 349 -28.17 -10.11 -0.66
C LEU A 349 -28.18 -11.48 0.03
N GLN A 350 -27.51 -12.47 -0.54
CA GLN A 350 -27.41 -13.81 0.04
C GLN A 350 -26.67 -13.79 1.38
N ARG A 351 -25.55 -13.05 1.43
CA ARG A 351 -24.75 -12.90 2.64
C ARG A 351 -25.49 -12.13 3.71
N ASP A 352 -26.16 -11.03 3.32
CA ASP A 352 -26.91 -10.15 4.23
C ASP A 352 -28.17 -10.81 4.81
N ALA A 353 -28.69 -11.83 4.15
CA ALA A 353 -29.83 -12.62 4.64
C ALA A 353 -29.45 -13.68 5.69
N THR A 354 -28.16 -13.87 6.00
CA THR A 354 -27.71 -14.84 7.00
C THR A 354 -27.76 -14.26 8.41
N ASP A 355 -28.18 -15.09 9.38
CA ASP A 355 -28.16 -14.69 10.79
C ASP A 355 -26.71 -14.40 11.25
N GLY A 356 -26.53 -13.32 12.00
CA GLY A 356 -25.23 -12.92 12.54
C GLY A 356 -24.29 -12.25 11.53
N VAL A 357 -24.81 -11.81 10.37
CA VAL A 357 -24.04 -10.99 9.43
C VAL A 357 -23.68 -9.64 10.05
N GLN A 358 -22.46 -9.19 9.78
CA GLN A 358 -21.99 -7.88 10.21
C GLN A 358 -22.60 -6.73 9.39
N SER A 359 -22.64 -5.53 9.97
CA SER A 359 -22.93 -4.30 9.22
C SER A 359 -21.71 -3.88 8.36
N VAL A 360 -21.89 -2.90 7.47
CA VAL A 360 -20.78 -2.32 6.72
C VAL A 360 -19.81 -1.55 7.63
N HIS A 361 -20.35 -0.87 8.65
CA HIS A 361 -19.59 -0.27 9.74
C HIS A 361 -19.46 -1.27 10.89
N MET A 362 -18.25 -1.57 11.31
CA MET A 362 -17.96 -2.48 12.41
C MET A 362 -16.93 -1.87 13.36
N GLU A 363 -17.27 -1.83 14.65
CA GLU A 363 -16.30 -1.42 15.68
C GLU A 363 -15.13 -2.39 15.73
N VAL A 364 -13.92 -1.86 15.59
CA VAL A 364 -12.66 -2.60 15.69
C VAL A 364 -12.04 -2.35 17.06
N SER A 365 -12.03 -3.40 17.86
CA SER A 365 -11.49 -3.37 19.23
C SER A 365 -10.07 -3.94 19.34
N HIS A 366 -9.61 -4.68 18.32
CA HIS A 366 -8.26 -5.26 18.26
C HIS A 366 -7.76 -5.27 16.81
N PRO A 367 -6.46 -5.00 16.54
CA PRO A 367 -5.92 -5.01 15.19
C PRO A 367 -6.15 -6.30 14.41
N ASP A 368 -6.12 -7.47 15.06
CA ASP A 368 -6.39 -8.78 14.42
C ASP A 368 -7.80 -8.89 13.81
N GLU A 369 -8.74 -8.06 14.26
CA GLU A 369 -10.11 -8.03 13.73
C GLU A 369 -10.16 -7.36 12.35
N ILE A 370 -9.20 -6.47 12.01
CA ILE A 370 -9.22 -5.68 10.78
C ILE A 370 -9.27 -6.59 9.54
N ASN A 371 -8.46 -7.65 9.51
CA ASN A 371 -8.44 -8.56 8.38
C ASN A 371 -9.77 -9.30 8.15
N THR A 372 -10.62 -9.40 9.17
CA THR A 372 -11.94 -10.02 9.06
C THR A 372 -12.98 -9.09 8.42
N LEU A 373 -12.68 -7.79 8.30
CA LEU A 373 -13.56 -6.80 7.68
C LEU A 373 -13.62 -6.92 6.15
N PHE A 374 -12.59 -7.45 5.51
CA PHE A 374 -12.49 -7.58 4.05
C PHE A 374 -13.44 -8.66 3.48
N ASP A 375 -14.72 -8.61 3.87
CA ASP A 375 -15.77 -9.48 3.31
C ASP A 375 -16.27 -8.90 1.99
N SER A 376 -16.01 -9.61 0.90
CA SER A 376 -16.34 -9.19 -0.46
C SER A 376 -17.83 -8.92 -0.68
N ALA A 377 -18.70 -9.61 0.06
CA ALA A 377 -20.14 -9.42 -0.04
C ALA A 377 -20.64 -8.19 0.75
N ILE A 378 -20.01 -7.86 1.87
CA ILE A 378 -20.47 -6.80 2.77
C ILE A 378 -19.73 -5.48 2.50
N VAL A 379 -18.45 -5.44 2.77
CA VAL A 379 -17.65 -4.19 2.66
C VAL A 379 -17.50 -3.75 1.20
N TYR A 380 -17.47 -4.68 0.26
CA TYR A 380 -17.40 -4.36 -1.18
C TYR A 380 -18.81 -4.26 -1.79
N ALA A 381 -19.51 -5.37 -2.01
CA ALA A 381 -20.72 -5.39 -2.84
C ALA A 381 -21.94 -4.72 -2.19
N LYS A 382 -22.25 -4.97 -0.90
CA LYS A 382 -23.37 -4.33 -0.20
C LYS A 382 -23.14 -2.83 -0.05
N GLY A 383 -21.94 -2.44 0.41
CA GLY A 383 -21.61 -1.03 0.59
C GLY A 383 -21.64 -0.25 -0.73
N SER A 384 -21.05 -0.79 -1.81
CA SER A 384 -21.10 -0.16 -3.14
C SER A 384 -22.52 -0.03 -3.66
N ARG A 385 -23.40 -1.01 -3.39
CA ARG A 385 -24.80 -0.92 -3.79
C ARG A 385 -25.54 0.19 -3.03
N LEU A 386 -25.26 0.37 -1.74
CA LEU A 386 -25.82 1.49 -0.96
C LEU A 386 -25.40 2.85 -1.53
N MET A 387 -24.13 2.97 -1.95
CA MET A 387 -23.62 4.22 -2.57
C MET A 387 -24.21 4.48 -3.97
N HIS A 388 -24.57 3.43 -4.69
CA HIS A 388 -25.16 3.56 -6.04
C HIS A 388 -26.67 3.89 -6.01
N MET A 389 -27.34 3.76 -4.87
CA MET A 389 -28.77 4.08 -4.71
C MET A 389 -29.05 5.57 -4.67
#